data_766d7dd93285c5931963f0e7aa6fe566
#
_entry.id   766d7dd93285c5931963f0e7aa6fe566
#
_cell.length_a   1.000
_cell.length_b   1.000
_cell.length_c   1.000
_cell.angle_alpha   90.00
_cell.angle_beta   90.00
_cell.angle_gamma   90.00
#
_symmetry.space_group_name_H-M   'P 1'
#
loop_
_entity.id
_entity.type
_entity.pdbx_description
1 polymer ?
#
loop_
_entity_poly.entity_id
_entity_poly.type
_entity_poly.pdbx_seq_one_letter_code
_entity_poly.pdbx_strand_id
1 'polypeptide(L)'
;MPPLCYFVRHGQTGWNAELRLQGQADTDMTDLGRRQAARNGRRLAELVDRPEDFDFVASPLKRTRETMELIRAGMGLPLQGYRVDARLMEVHFGDWQGFTYAELEKREPGSTAARFADKGGFVAPGSAGESYQMLLDRVKPWFEALEKPTICVTHGGVLRILFRLVEDLPVADVAAMEIVQDRVLRLEDSRLEWL
;
A
#
# COMPACT_ATOMS: atom_id res chain seq x y z
N MET A 1 20.87 0.43 -9.28
CA MET A 1 20.15 1.07 -8.14
C MET A 1 18.76 1.42 -8.63
N PRO A 2 17.72 1.27 -7.81
CA PRO A 2 16.39 1.71 -8.21
C PRO A 2 16.37 3.22 -8.48
N PRO A 3 15.54 3.71 -9.40
CA PRO A 3 15.38 5.14 -9.66
C PRO A 3 14.74 5.86 -8.47
N LEU A 4 14.72 7.21 -8.51
CA LEU A 4 13.94 7.99 -7.54
C LEU A 4 12.47 7.56 -7.60
N CYS A 5 11.90 7.19 -6.46
CA CYS A 5 10.50 6.80 -6.37
C CYS A 5 9.81 7.47 -5.19
N TYR A 6 8.53 7.79 -5.40
CA TYR A 6 7.63 8.22 -4.34
C TYR A 6 6.48 7.22 -4.20
N PHE A 7 6.27 6.71 -3.00
CA PHE A 7 5.21 5.76 -2.71
C PHE A 7 4.20 6.38 -1.75
N VAL A 8 2.93 6.15 -2.02
CA VAL A 8 1.83 6.67 -1.20
C VAL A 8 0.87 5.54 -0.88
N ARG A 9 0.52 5.40 0.41
CA ARG A 9 -0.59 4.55 0.82
C ARG A 9 -1.91 5.25 0.44
N HIS A 10 -2.88 4.49 -0.06
CA HIS A 10 -4.22 5.03 -0.32
C HIS A 10 -4.80 5.74 0.91
N GLY A 11 -5.65 6.75 0.71
CA GLY A 11 -6.33 7.47 1.78
C GLY A 11 -7.23 6.57 2.63
N GLN A 12 -7.59 7.02 3.83
CA GLN A 12 -8.43 6.28 4.76
C GLN A 12 -9.75 5.85 4.10
N THR A 13 -10.13 4.58 4.30
CA THR A 13 -11.45 4.03 3.94
C THR A 13 -12.31 3.84 5.18
N GLY A 14 -13.62 3.59 4.99
CA GLY A 14 -14.52 3.25 6.09
C GLY A 14 -14.00 2.06 6.91
N TRP A 15 -13.48 1.01 6.25
CA TRP A 15 -12.93 -0.15 6.94
C TRP A 15 -11.62 0.14 7.70
N ASN A 16 -10.80 1.10 7.22
CA ASN A 16 -9.66 1.56 8.04
C ASN A 16 -10.13 2.26 9.32
N ALA A 17 -11.16 3.10 9.23
CA ALA A 17 -11.72 3.78 10.41
C ALA A 17 -12.30 2.80 11.43
N GLU A 18 -12.86 1.68 10.95
CA GLU A 18 -13.41 0.61 11.77
C GLU A 18 -12.39 -0.48 12.16
N LEU A 19 -11.11 -0.35 11.79
CA LEU A 19 -10.04 -1.35 12.02
C LEU A 19 -10.33 -2.72 11.40
N ARG A 20 -11.09 -2.77 10.30
CA ARG A 20 -11.39 -4.01 9.57
C ARG A 20 -10.26 -4.36 8.61
N LEU A 21 -9.99 -5.66 8.49
CA LEU A 21 -9.07 -6.22 7.50
C LEU A 21 -9.66 -6.03 6.09
N GLN A 22 -9.03 -5.23 5.26
CA GLN A 22 -9.54 -4.96 3.92
C GLN A 22 -9.05 -5.99 2.90
N GLY A 23 -7.73 -6.22 2.88
CA GLY A 23 -7.12 -7.03 1.83
C GLY A 23 -7.43 -6.47 0.45
N GLN A 24 -7.98 -7.31 -0.43
CA GLN A 24 -8.33 -6.97 -1.81
C GLN A 24 -9.81 -6.60 -1.99
N ALA A 25 -10.61 -6.60 -0.93
CA ALA A 25 -11.98 -6.07 -1.00
C ALA A 25 -11.95 -4.55 -1.23
N ASP A 26 -12.86 -4.07 -2.07
CA ASP A 26 -13.00 -2.64 -2.35
C ASP A 26 -14.00 -1.99 -1.38
N THR A 27 -13.56 -0.88 -0.80
CA THR A 27 -14.36 -0.01 0.06
C THR A 27 -14.11 1.44 -0.30
N ASP A 28 -15.10 2.29 -0.05
CA ASP A 28 -15.02 3.71 -0.35
C ASP A 28 -14.07 4.43 0.62
N MET A 29 -13.37 5.43 0.10
CA MET A 29 -12.61 6.34 0.94
C MET A 29 -13.55 7.23 1.75
N THR A 30 -13.11 7.57 2.97
CA THR A 30 -13.77 8.59 3.80
C THR A 30 -13.39 10.00 3.29
N ASP A 31 -14.11 11.02 3.74
CA ASP A 31 -13.73 12.41 3.46
C ASP A 31 -12.35 12.76 4.03
N LEU A 32 -11.96 12.15 5.16
CA LEU A 32 -10.59 12.26 5.68
C LEU A 32 -9.59 11.65 4.69
N GLY A 33 -9.88 10.45 4.16
CA GLY A 33 -9.02 9.80 3.16
C GLY A 33 -8.83 10.63 1.90
N ARG A 34 -9.88 11.28 1.40
CA ARG A 34 -9.79 12.20 0.26
C ARG A 34 -8.91 13.42 0.57
N ARG A 35 -9.05 14.01 1.77
CA ARG A 35 -8.18 15.11 2.20
C ARG A 35 -6.72 14.68 2.35
N GLN A 36 -6.45 13.47 2.86
CA GLN A 36 -5.10 12.89 2.94
C GLN A 36 -4.48 12.75 1.54
N ALA A 37 -5.21 12.17 0.59
CA ALA A 37 -4.76 12.01 -0.79
C ALA A 37 -4.46 13.37 -1.47
N ALA A 38 -5.35 14.35 -1.32
CA ALA A 38 -5.14 15.70 -1.87
C ALA A 38 -3.94 16.42 -1.23
N ARG A 39 -3.69 16.21 0.07
CA ARG A 39 -2.50 16.74 0.75
C ARG A 39 -1.22 16.12 0.21
N ASN A 40 -1.19 14.80 0.03
CA ASN A 40 -0.04 14.11 -0.57
C ASN A 40 0.21 14.58 -2.01
N GLY A 41 -0.85 14.89 -2.77
CA GLY A 41 -0.71 15.48 -4.12
C GLY A 41 -0.04 16.85 -4.09
N ARG A 42 -0.44 17.74 -3.19
CA ARG A 42 0.23 19.05 -3.00
C ARG A 42 1.69 18.88 -2.56
N ARG A 43 1.95 17.93 -1.64
CA ARG A 43 3.32 17.64 -1.20
C ARG A 43 4.19 17.14 -2.34
N LEU A 44 3.68 16.27 -3.20
CA LEU A 44 4.39 15.80 -4.39
C LEU A 44 4.62 16.94 -5.41
N ALA A 45 3.69 17.88 -5.55
CA ALA A 45 3.89 19.07 -6.39
C ALA A 45 5.05 19.96 -5.92
N GLU A 46 5.35 19.98 -4.61
CA GLU A 46 6.52 20.69 -4.05
C GLU A 46 7.85 19.93 -4.24
N LEU A 47 7.78 18.59 -4.38
CA LEU A 47 8.95 17.72 -4.46
C LEU A 47 9.37 17.37 -5.89
N VAL A 48 8.48 17.55 -6.85
CA VAL A 48 8.64 17.09 -8.24
C VAL A 48 8.50 18.26 -9.19
N ASP A 49 9.62 18.79 -9.66
CA ASP A 49 9.63 19.93 -10.59
C ASP A 49 9.13 19.57 -11.99
N ARG A 50 9.39 18.33 -12.43
CA ARG A 50 9.08 17.81 -13.77
C ARG A 50 8.29 16.51 -13.70
N PRO A 51 6.98 16.57 -13.45
CA PRO A 51 6.15 15.37 -13.30
C PRO A 51 6.05 14.53 -14.60
N GLU A 52 6.33 15.13 -15.77
CA GLU A 52 6.40 14.42 -17.06
C GLU A 52 7.54 13.39 -17.15
N ASP A 53 8.56 13.51 -16.32
CA ASP A 53 9.68 12.56 -16.26
C ASP A 53 9.35 11.33 -15.41
N PHE A 54 8.22 11.35 -14.68
CA PHE A 54 7.80 10.26 -13.80
C PHE A 54 6.78 9.33 -14.45
N ASP A 55 6.93 8.03 -14.20
CA ASP A 55 5.88 7.05 -14.41
C ASP A 55 4.89 7.09 -13.23
N PHE A 56 3.59 7.15 -13.54
CA PHE A 56 2.54 7.11 -12.54
C PHE A 56 1.87 5.73 -12.57
N VAL A 57 1.89 5.03 -11.44
CA VAL A 57 1.32 3.68 -11.34
C VAL A 57 0.50 3.52 -10.05
N ALA A 58 -0.62 2.80 -10.14
CA ALA A 58 -1.46 2.48 -9.00
C ALA A 58 -1.81 0.99 -8.95
N SER A 59 -2.10 0.49 -7.76
CA SER A 59 -2.88 -0.74 -7.62
C SER A 59 -4.24 -0.59 -8.32
N PRO A 60 -4.83 -1.66 -8.89
CA PRO A 60 -6.13 -1.58 -9.58
C PRO A 60 -7.33 -1.32 -8.65
N LEU A 61 -7.17 -1.46 -7.32
CA LEU A 61 -8.27 -1.31 -6.37
C LEU A 61 -8.79 0.14 -6.34
N LYS A 62 -10.11 0.30 -6.18
CA LYS A 62 -10.81 1.60 -6.27
C LYS A 62 -10.17 2.69 -5.41
N ARG A 63 -9.87 2.40 -4.14
CA ARG A 63 -9.26 3.35 -3.20
C ARG A 63 -7.89 3.87 -3.63
N THR A 64 -7.06 3.05 -4.29
CA THR A 64 -5.75 3.47 -4.80
C THR A 64 -5.87 4.29 -6.08
N ARG A 65 -6.81 3.95 -6.95
CA ARG A 65 -7.09 4.72 -8.17
C ARG A 65 -7.63 6.10 -7.83
N GLU A 66 -8.64 6.19 -6.94
CA GLU A 66 -9.18 7.46 -6.47
C GLU A 66 -8.08 8.31 -5.77
N THR A 67 -7.20 7.68 -4.97
CA THR A 67 -6.05 8.36 -4.37
C THR A 67 -5.09 8.89 -5.43
N MET A 68 -4.76 8.11 -6.47
CA MET A 68 -3.90 8.55 -7.57
C MET A 68 -4.50 9.74 -8.31
N GLU A 69 -5.80 9.72 -8.60
CA GLU A 69 -6.49 10.80 -9.28
C GLU A 69 -6.46 12.11 -8.46
N LEU A 70 -6.67 12.02 -7.14
CA LEU A 70 -6.55 13.17 -6.23
C LEU A 70 -5.11 13.69 -6.11
N ILE A 71 -4.11 12.80 -6.12
CA ILE A 71 -2.70 13.17 -6.16
C ILE A 71 -2.40 13.95 -7.44
N ARG A 72 -2.77 13.41 -8.61
CA ARG A 72 -2.55 14.06 -9.90
C ARG A 72 -3.24 15.42 -9.97
N ALA A 73 -4.48 15.52 -9.48
CA ALA A 73 -5.18 16.81 -9.35
C ALA A 73 -4.40 17.81 -8.47
N GLY A 74 -3.87 17.35 -7.33
CA GLY A 74 -3.05 18.16 -6.42
C GLY A 74 -1.73 18.63 -7.03
N MET A 75 -1.20 17.90 -8.02
CA MET A 75 -0.04 18.26 -8.83
C MET A 75 -0.38 19.10 -10.07
N GLY A 76 -1.65 19.47 -10.29
CA GLY A 76 -2.10 20.20 -11.47
C GLY A 76 -2.12 19.38 -12.77
N LEU A 77 -2.15 18.06 -12.66
CA LEU A 77 -2.16 17.13 -13.79
C LEU A 77 -3.58 16.63 -14.11
N PRO A 78 -3.86 16.17 -15.35
CA PRO A 78 -5.10 15.46 -15.66
C PRO A 78 -5.28 14.24 -14.75
N LEU A 79 -6.51 13.95 -14.34
CA LEU A 79 -6.83 12.82 -13.45
C LEU A 79 -6.35 11.48 -14.01
N GLN A 80 -6.54 11.29 -15.32
CA GLN A 80 -6.07 10.13 -16.06
C GLN A 80 -4.62 10.31 -16.56
N GLY A 81 -3.99 9.23 -17.04
CA GLY A 81 -2.60 9.27 -17.50
C GLY A 81 -1.66 8.53 -16.52
N TYR A 82 -2.19 7.52 -15.84
CA TYR A 82 -1.43 6.57 -15.04
C TYR A 82 -1.78 5.13 -15.46
N ARG A 83 -0.87 4.21 -15.22
CA ARG A 83 -1.12 2.78 -15.43
C ARG A 83 -1.53 2.09 -14.13
N VAL A 84 -2.13 0.92 -14.24
CA VAL A 84 -2.42 0.04 -13.10
C VAL A 84 -1.59 -1.23 -13.19
N ASP A 85 -1.20 -1.78 -12.03
CA ASP A 85 -0.45 -3.03 -11.96
C ASP A 85 -1.02 -3.91 -10.84
N ALA A 86 -1.47 -5.12 -11.19
CA ALA A 86 -2.07 -6.06 -10.26
C ALA A 86 -1.08 -6.55 -9.18
N ARG A 87 0.23 -6.52 -9.46
CA ARG A 87 1.27 -6.87 -8.49
C ARG A 87 1.30 -5.92 -7.29
N LEU A 88 0.68 -4.73 -7.41
CA LEU A 88 0.58 -3.72 -6.35
C LEU A 88 -0.66 -3.86 -5.46
N MET A 89 -1.52 -4.87 -5.67
CA MET A 89 -2.67 -5.11 -4.79
C MET A 89 -2.22 -5.43 -3.35
N GLU A 90 -3.08 -5.17 -2.38
CA GLU A 90 -2.85 -5.49 -0.97
C GLU A 90 -2.74 -7.01 -0.76
N VAL A 91 -2.13 -7.42 0.35
CA VAL A 91 -2.18 -8.81 0.82
C VAL A 91 -3.64 -9.23 0.97
N HIS A 92 -4.00 -10.41 0.45
CA HIS A 92 -5.36 -10.92 0.53
C HIS A 92 -5.61 -11.61 1.87
N PHE A 93 -6.57 -11.11 2.65
CA PHE A 93 -6.89 -11.69 3.96
C PHE A 93 -7.93 -12.81 3.91
N GLY A 94 -8.13 -13.46 2.75
CA GLY A 94 -9.05 -14.59 2.62
C GLY A 94 -10.44 -14.29 3.19
N ASP A 95 -10.97 -15.22 3.95
CA ASP A 95 -12.30 -15.14 4.60
C ASP A 95 -12.34 -14.15 5.79
N TRP A 96 -11.19 -13.56 6.16
CA TRP A 96 -11.11 -12.55 7.22
C TRP A 96 -11.38 -11.12 6.72
N GLN A 97 -11.48 -10.92 5.41
CA GLN A 97 -11.80 -9.60 4.86
C GLN A 97 -13.17 -9.10 5.37
N GLY A 98 -13.21 -7.86 5.81
CA GLY A 98 -14.39 -7.22 6.40
C GLY A 98 -14.55 -7.41 7.90
N PHE A 99 -13.76 -8.27 8.54
CA PHE A 99 -13.81 -8.46 10.00
C PHE A 99 -12.71 -7.68 10.71
N THR A 100 -12.99 -7.27 11.94
CA THR A 100 -11.96 -6.87 12.91
C THR A 100 -11.36 -8.11 13.58
N TYR A 101 -10.17 -7.99 14.16
CA TYR A 101 -9.59 -9.09 14.95
C TYR A 101 -10.48 -9.49 16.15
N ALA A 102 -11.16 -8.52 16.77
CA ALA A 102 -12.06 -8.79 17.89
C ALA A 102 -13.30 -9.61 17.45
N GLU A 103 -13.84 -9.33 16.26
CA GLU A 103 -14.95 -10.10 15.69
C GLU A 103 -14.51 -11.52 15.33
N LEU A 104 -13.30 -11.70 14.78
CA LEU A 104 -12.73 -13.02 14.48
C LEU A 104 -12.56 -13.85 15.75
N GLU A 105 -11.97 -13.28 16.81
CA GLU A 105 -11.80 -13.95 18.10
C GLU A 105 -13.14 -14.31 18.77
N LYS A 106 -14.17 -13.46 18.63
CA LYS A 106 -15.52 -13.74 19.12
C LYS A 106 -16.18 -14.88 18.35
N ARG A 107 -15.95 -14.95 17.03
CA ARG A 107 -16.52 -15.98 16.16
C ARG A 107 -15.84 -17.33 16.37
N GLU A 108 -14.53 -17.32 16.52
CA GLU A 108 -13.70 -18.51 16.68
C GLU A 108 -12.53 -18.19 17.63
N PRO A 109 -12.69 -18.47 18.93
CA PRO A 109 -11.66 -18.18 19.93
C PRO A 109 -10.32 -18.85 19.59
N GLY A 110 -9.25 -18.06 19.62
CA GLY A 110 -7.89 -18.51 19.26
C GLY A 110 -7.56 -18.47 17.76
N SER A 111 -8.51 -18.11 16.90
CA SER A 111 -8.30 -18.08 15.44
C SER A 111 -7.19 -17.12 15.00
N THR A 112 -6.98 -16.02 15.73
CA THR A 112 -5.95 -15.01 15.39
C THR A 112 -4.58 -15.33 15.98
N ALA A 113 -4.45 -16.31 16.88
CA ALA A 113 -3.20 -16.62 17.57
C ALA A 113 -2.05 -16.96 16.60
N ALA A 114 -2.30 -17.79 15.58
CA ALA A 114 -1.32 -18.15 14.57
C ALA A 114 -0.81 -16.91 13.78
N ARG A 115 -1.71 -15.98 13.48
CA ARG A 115 -1.35 -14.71 12.80
C ARG A 115 -0.43 -13.83 13.66
N PHE A 116 -0.69 -13.74 14.96
CA PHE A 116 0.14 -12.96 15.87
C PHE A 116 1.50 -13.64 16.14
N ALA A 117 1.55 -14.98 16.13
CA ALA A 117 2.78 -15.74 16.28
C ALA A 117 3.70 -15.64 15.04
N ASP A 118 3.11 -15.63 13.85
CA ASP A 118 3.85 -15.52 12.58
C ASP A 118 3.12 -14.61 11.58
N LYS A 119 3.29 -13.31 11.71
CA LYS A 119 2.70 -12.34 10.77
C LYS A 119 3.26 -12.46 9.35
N GLY A 120 4.49 -12.93 9.20
CA GLY A 120 5.16 -13.04 7.90
C GLY A 120 4.67 -14.19 7.05
N GLY A 121 4.58 -15.38 7.65
CA GLY A 121 4.21 -16.63 6.95
C GLY A 121 2.73 -16.98 7.02
N PHE A 122 1.97 -16.38 7.94
CA PHE A 122 0.57 -16.70 8.13
C PHE A 122 -0.26 -16.41 6.87
N VAL A 123 -1.04 -17.40 6.45
CA VAL A 123 -2.05 -17.28 5.39
C VAL A 123 -3.44 -17.29 6.04
N ALA A 124 -4.23 -16.25 5.79
CA ALA A 124 -5.60 -16.20 6.28
C ALA A 124 -6.47 -17.32 5.63
N PRO A 125 -7.45 -17.88 6.35
CA PRO A 125 -8.35 -18.91 5.80
C PRO A 125 -9.04 -18.47 4.50
N GLY A 126 -9.40 -19.45 3.67
CA GLY A 126 -10.00 -19.24 2.35
C GLY A 126 -9.01 -19.43 1.19
N SER A 127 -9.52 -19.73 0.01
CA SER A 127 -8.73 -20.13 -1.15
C SER A 127 -7.84 -19.04 -1.73
N ALA A 128 -8.11 -17.76 -1.40
CA ALA A 128 -7.39 -16.60 -1.92
C ALA A 128 -6.44 -15.96 -0.88
N GLY A 129 -6.31 -16.52 0.34
CA GLY A 129 -5.45 -15.96 1.37
C GLY A 129 -3.99 -15.86 0.91
N GLU A 130 -3.33 -14.77 1.26
CA GLU A 130 -1.90 -14.55 1.01
C GLU A 130 -1.14 -14.35 2.34
N SER A 131 0.10 -14.81 2.40
CA SER A 131 1.09 -14.39 3.41
C SER A 131 1.87 -13.16 2.95
N TYR A 132 2.62 -12.53 3.86
CA TYR A 132 3.57 -11.48 3.47
C TYR A 132 4.71 -12.01 2.61
N GLN A 133 5.08 -13.29 2.75
CA GLN A 133 6.06 -13.91 1.85
C GLN A 133 5.52 -14.00 0.42
N MET A 134 4.26 -14.42 0.23
CA MET A 134 3.62 -14.45 -1.10
C MET A 134 3.48 -13.03 -1.68
N LEU A 135 3.17 -12.04 -0.84
CA LEU A 135 3.16 -10.63 -1.26
C LEU A 135 4.56 -10.17 -1.72
N LEU A 136 5.62 -10.53 -0.99
CA LEU A 136 7.00 -10.24 -1.37
C LEU A 136 7.33 -10.85 -2.74
N ASP A 137 7.01 -12.12 -2.95
CA ASP A 137 7.29 -12.83 -4.20
C ASP A 137 6.57 -12.18 -5.40
N ARG A 138 5.39 -11.58 -5.17
CA ARG A 138 4.59 -10.88 -6.18
C ARG A 138 5.11 -9.45 -6.46
N VAL A 139 5.52 -8.73 -5.43
CA VAL A 139 5.95 -7.31 -5.54
C VAL A 139 7.40 -7.19 -6.01
N LYS A 140 8.28 -8.10 -5.58
CA LYS A 140 9.71 -8.05 -5.91
C LYS A 140 10.03 -7.92 -7.39
N PRO A 141 9.45 -8.74 -8.31
CA PRO A 141 9.72 -8.60 -9.75
C PRO A 141 9.25 -7.26 -10.33
N TRP A 142 8.19 -6.68 -9.77
CA TRP A 142 7.74 -5.35 -10.16
C TRP A 142 8.75 -4.27 -9.73
N PHE A 143 9.22 -4.35 -8.49
CA PHE A 143 10.17 -3.39 -7.92
C PHE A 143 11.54 -3.44 -8.64
N GLU A 144 12.04 -4.64 -8.93
CA GLU A 144 13.31 -4.85 -9.63
C GLU A 144 13.28 -4.39 -11.11
N ALA A 145 12.09 -4.31 -11.70
CA ALA A 145 11.89 -3.83 -13.08
C ALA A 145 11.70 -2.30 -13.18
N LEU A 146 11.86 -1.54 -12.10
CA LEU A 146 11.76 -0.08 -12.13
C LEU A 146 13.00 0.54 -12.80
N GLU A 147 12.80 1.19 -13.94
CA GLU A 147 13.87 1.84 -14.72
C GLU A 147 13.75 3.37 -14.74
N LYS A 148 12.57 3.91 -14.40
CA LYS A 148 12.26 5.35 -14.46
C LYS A 148 11.83 5.87 -13.09
N PRO A 149 12.04 7.16 -12.82
CA PRO A 149 11.42 7.80 -11.67
C PRO A 149 9.92 7.50 -11.62
N THR A 150 9.41 7.11 -10.46
CA THR A 150 8.05 6.57 -10.35
C THR A 150 7.30 7.17 -9.17
N ILE A 151 6.04 7.55 -9.39
CA ILE A 151 5.06 7.85 -8.34
C ILE A 151 4.06 6.69 -8.28
N CYS A 152 4.06 5.98 -7.16
CA CYS A 152 3.28 4.76 -6.97
C CYS A 152 2.25 4.93 -5.84
N VAL A 153 0.98 4.64 -6.13
CA VAL A 153 -0.07 4.57 -5.11
C VAL A 153 -0.46 3.12 -4.85
N THR A 154 -0.31 2.69 -3.61
CA THR A 154 -0.51 1.29 -3.22
C THR A 154 -1.06 1.17 -1.78
N HIS A 155 -0.73 0.12 -1.07
CA HIS A 155 -1.31 -0.32 0.20
C HIS A 155 -0.25 -0.47 1.29
N GLY A 156 -0.71 -0.60 2.54
CA GLY A 156 0.18 -0.75 3.68
C GLY A 156 1.06 -2.00 3.61
N GLY A 157 0.53 -3.13 3.16
CA GLY A 157 1.31 -4.36 2.99
C GLY A 157 2.43 -4.21 1.97
N VAL A 158 2.12 -3.63 0.81
CA VAL A 158 3.13 -3.39 -0.24
C VAL A 158 4.22 -2.44 0.25
N LEU A 159 3.86 -1.34 0.95
CA LEU A 159 4.87 -0.43 1.52
C LEU A 159 5.78 -1.12 2.54
N ARG A 160 5.25 -2.04 3.36
CA ARG A 160 6.06 -2.88 4.25
C ARG A 160 7.07 -3.73 3.49
N ILE A 161 6.66 -4.31 2.36
CA ILE A 161 7.56 -5.09 1.51
C ILE A 161 8.70 -4.24 0.93
N LEU A 162 8.49 -2.94 0.66
CA LEU A 162 9.58 -2.06 0.22
C LEU A 162 10.69 -1.95 1.27
N PHE A 163 10.36 -1.89 2.56
CA PHE A 163 11.39 -1.92 3.62
C PHE A 163 12.16 -3.24 3.65
N ARG A 164 11.49 -4.37 3.36
CA ARG A 164 12.17 -5.66 3.16
C ARG A 164 13.14 -5.63 1.98
N LEU A 165 12.71 -5.06 0.85
CA LEU A 165 13.48 -5.05 -0.40
C LEU A 165 14.66 -4.07 -0.38
N VAL A 166 14.53 -2.93 0.30
CA VAL A 166 15.50 -1.84 0.31
C VAL A 166 16.46 -1.94 1.52
N GLU A 167 15.91 -2.23 2.69
CA GLU A 167 16.66 -2.21 3.96
C GLU A 167 16.97 -3.62 4.49
N ASP A 168 16.61 -4.65 3.73
CA ASP A 168 16.82 -6.08 4.06
C ASP A 168 16.26 -6.52 5.43
N LEU A 169 15.21 -5.85 5.90
CA LEU A 169 14.56 -6.17 7.17
C LEU A 169 13.80 -7.51 7.07
N PRO A 170 13.78 -8.33 8.15
CA PRO A 170 13.03 -9.59 8.16
C PRO A 170 11.54 -9.39 7.83
N VAL A 171 10.92 -10.33 7.09
CA VAL A 171 9.50 -10.26 6.72
C VAL A 171 8.59 -10.14 7.95
N ALA A 172 8.93 -10.83 9.04
CA ALA A 172 8.17 -10.76 10.29
C ALA A 172 8.15 -9.34 10.89
N ASP A 173 9.29 -8.64 10.83
CA ASP A 173 9.45 -7.29 11.38
C ASP A 173 8.67 -6.28 10.54
N VAL A 174 8.84 -6.31 9.20
CA VAL A 174 8.11 -5.40 8.31
C VAL A 174 6.60 -5.64 8.36
N ALA A 175 6.14 -6.88 8.52
CA ALA A 175 4.73 -7.21 8.67
C ALA A 175 4.08 -6.58 9.93
N ALA A 176 4.89 -6.21 10.93
CA ALA A 176 4.43 -5.54 12.16
C ALA A 176 4.51 -4.01 12.10
N MET A 177 5.20 -3.43 11.09
CA MET A 177 5.39 -1.97 10.99
C MET A 177 4.07 -1.23 10.82
N GLU A 178 3.95 -0.06 11.45
CA GLU A 178 2.87 0.86 11.16
C GLU A 178 3.18 1.65 9.88
N ILE A 179 2.18 1.76 9.01
CA ILE A 179 2.26 2.54 7.77
C ILE A 179 1.17 3.61 7.78
N VAL A 180 1.59 4.85 7.81
CA VAL A 180 0.69 6.02 7.83
C VAL A 180 0.08 6.30 6.44
N GLN A 181 -1.06 7.03 6.41
CA GLN A 181 -1.82 7.30 5.18
C GLN A 181 -1.65 8.72 4.63
N ASP A 182 -0.99 9.59 5.36
CA ASP A 182 -0.93 11.02 5.06
C ASP A 182 0.50 11.52 4.85
N ARG A 183 1.41 10.61 4.53
CA ARG A 183 2.80 10.89 4.22
C ARG A 183 3.22 10.23 2.92
N VAL A 184 4.25 10.79 2.32
CA VAL A 184 4.90 10.25 1.13
C VAL A 184 6.17 9.51 1.56
N LEU A 185 6.36 8.28 1.09
CA LEU A 185 7.59 7.53 1.28
C LEU A 185 8.48 7.73 0.06
N ARG A 186 9.63 8.36 0.24
CA ARG A 186 10.64 8.53 -0.81
C ARG A 186 11.63 7.39 -0.80
N LEU A 187 11.97 6.87 -1.96
CA LEU A 187 13.14 6.02 -2.20
C LEU A 187 14.13 6.81 -3.06
N GLU A 188 15.28 7.10 -2.50
CA GLU A 188 16.40 7.76 -3.16
C GLU A 188 17.71 7.18 -2.63
N ASP A 189 18.69 6.95 -3.49
CA ASP A 189 20.00 6.39 -3.14
C ASP A 189 19.94 5.12 -2.27
N SER A 190 18.98 4.23 -2.59
CA SER A 190 18.71 2.99 -1.83
C SER A 190 18.34 3.21 -0.35
N ARG A 191 17.70 4.33 -0.03
CA ARG A 191 17.16 4.66 1.30
C ARG A 191 15.69 5.01 1.22
N LEU A 192 14.95 4.60 2.23
CA LEU A 192 13.54 4.96 2.42
C LEU A 192 13.42 6.08 3.47
N GLU A 193 12.65 7.11 3.13
CA GLU A 193 12.42 8.25 4.03
C GLU A 193 10.96 8.72 3.97
N TRP A 194 10.35 8.93 5.11
CA TRP A 194 9.02 9.52 5.22
C TRP A 194 9.08 11.06 5.18
N LEU A 195 8.33 11.64 4.23
CA LEU A 195 8.23 13.08 3.99
C LEU A 195 6.88 13.65 4.42
#